data_acaafd4314c6c850e7a2f82528737c89
#
_entry.id   acaafd4314c6c850e7a2f82528737c89
#
_cell.length_a   1.000
_cell.length_b   1.000
_cell.length_c   1.000
_cell.angle_alpha   90.00
_cell.angle_beta   90.00
_cell.angle_gamma   90.00
#
_symmetry.space_group_name_H-M   'P 1'
#
loop_
_entity.id
_entity.type
_entity.pdbx_description
1 polymer ?
#
loop_
_entity_poly.entity_id
_entity_poly.type
_entity_poly.pdbx_seq_one_letter_code
_entity_poly.pdbx_strand_id
1 'polypeptide(L)'
;MSVESLGPYTLTLTEDCFPLGEDSLALASFATLRPGWPVCDLGCGGGTLLLLLARRESSLSLTGIERLPGPAETARRNLAQNGLSGRIVTGDPRDRSLLPNEGFSLAVSNPPYFPVDSGRSAGPCRSEETCTLDELCAAANRILPTGGRFALVHRPERLCDLLCALRAHRLEPKRLRFTAHDAAASPSAVLVEAVKNGRPGLEVLPPLLRQLPAGMQP
;
A
#
# COMPACT_ATOMS: atom_id res chain seq x y z
N MET A 1 -16.66 -12.95 -7.17
CA MET A 1 -15.40 -13.59 -6.70
C MET A 1 -14.47 -13.70 -7.90
N SER A 2 -13.25 -13.16 -7.81
CA SER A 2 -12.22 -13.28 -8.85
C SER A 2 -11.02 -14.08 -8.34
N VAL A 3 -10.30 -14.74 -9.26
CA VAL A 3 -9.08 -15.51 -8.96
C VAL A 3 -8.00 -15.06 -9.92
N GLU A 4 -6.87 -14.61 -9.37
CA GLU A 4 -5.75 -14.06 -10.11
C GLU A 4 -4.46 -14.82 -9.78
N SER A 5 -3.62 -15.04 -10.78
CA SER A 5 -2.29 -15.62 -10.58
C SER A 5 -1.25 -14.55 -10.32
N LEU A 6 -0.53 -14.66 -9.20
CA LEU A 6 0.58 -13.77 -8.82
C LEU A 6 1.92 -14.52 -8.86
N GLY A 7 2.16 -15.31 -9.90
CA GLY A 7 3.34 -16.17 -10.03
C GLY A 7 3.19 -17.43 -9.17
N PRO A 8 3.98 -17.62 -8.09
CA PRO A 8 3.84 -18.80 -7.24
C PRO A 8 2.59 -18.76 -6.36
N TYR A 9 1.90 -17.61 -6.27
CA TYR A 9 0.75 -17.41 -5.40
C TYR A 9 -0.53 -17.20 -6.18
N THR A 10 -1.65 -17.60 -5.57
CA THR A 10 -3.01 -17.38 -6.06
C THR A 10 -3.69 -16.35 -5.17
N LEU A 11 -4.24 -15.29 -5.76
CA LEU A 11 -5.05 -14.29 -5.09
C LEU A 11 -6.54 -14.56 -5.39
N THR A 12 -7.32 -14.78 -4.36
CA THR A 12 -8.78 -14.91 -4.45
C THR A 12 -9.43 -13.69 -3.80
N LEU A 13 -10.28 -12.98 -4.53
CA LEU A 13 -10.97 -11.78 -4.03
C LEU A 13 -12.48 -11.98 -4.07
N THR A 14 -13.13 -11.59 -3.00
CA THR A 14 -14.58 -11.50 -2.88
C THR A 14 -15.08 -10.14 -3.39
N GLU A 15 -16.40 -9.97 -3.58
CA GLU A 15 -16.97 -8.74 -4.15
C GLU A 15 -16.78 -7.50 -3.26
N ASP A 16 -16.58 -7.72 -1.97
CA ASP A 16 -16.29 -6.69 -0.97
C ASP A 16 -14.81 -6.30 -0.91
N CYS A 17 -13.95 -6.99 -1.65
CA CYS A 17 -12.54 -6.65 -1.78
C CYS A 17 -12.28 -5.72 -2.97
N PHE A 18 -11.26 -4.86 -2.84
CA PHE A 18 -10.76 -4.10 -3.98
C PHE A 18 -10.10 -5.05 -4.99
N PRO A 19 -10.40 -4.95 -6.30
CA PRO A 19 -9.79 -5.80 -7.31
C PRO A 19 -8.27 -5.58 -7.40
N LEU A 20 -7.55 -6.56 -7.94
CA LEU A 20 -6.15 -6.39 -8.27
C LEU A 20 -5.98 -5.22 -9.24
N GLY A 21 -5.26 -4.22 -8.80
CA GLY A 21 -5.01 -3.01 -9.59
C GLY A 21 -3.51 -2.82 -9.86
N GLU A 22 -3.22 -2.08 -10.92
CA GLU A 22 -1.84 -1.75 -11.32
C GLU A 22 -1.11 -0.94 -10.23
N ASP A 23 -1.84 -0.15 -9.43
CA ASP A 23 -1.27 0.62 -8.33
C ASP A 23 -0.66 -0.30 -7.26
N SER A 24 -1.32 -1.43 -6.93
CA SER A 24 -0.77 -2.43 -6.01
C SER A 24 0.47 -3.12 -6.57
N LEU A 25 0.48 -3.45 -7.87
CA LEU A 25 1.64 -4.03 -8.55
C LEU A 25 2.82 -3.04 -8.57
N ALA A 26 2.55 -1.78 -8.90
CA ALA A 26 3.55 -0.71 -8.93
C ALA A 26 4.13 -0.46 -7.54
N LEU A 27 3.28 -0.31 -6.51
CA LEU A 27 3.71 -0.10 -5.13
C LEU A 27 4.54 -1.27 -4.62
N ALA A 28 4.07 -2.49 -4.83
CA ALA A 28 4.82 -3.68 -4.44
C ALA A 28 6.19 -3.77 -5.12
N SER A 29 6.31 -3.35 -6.39
CA SER A 29 7.61 -3.32 -7.10
C SER A 29 8.54 -2.21 -6.60
N PHE A 30 7.97 -1.10 -6.16
CA PHE A 30 8.69 0.11 -5.74
C PHE A 30 9.21 0.01 -4.31
N ALA A 31 8.45 -0.58 -3.38
CA ALA A 31 8.80 -0.66 -1.97
C ALA A 31 10.15 -1.32 -1.74
N THR A 32 10.97 -0.72 -0.86
CA THR A 32 12.25 -1.30 -0.44
C THR A 32 11.99 -2.49 0.47
N LEU A 33 12.57 -3.64 0.16
CA LEU A 33 12.50 -4.85 0.96
C LEU A 33 13.90 -5.31 1.38
N ARG A 34 13.98 -5.94 2.56
CA ARG A 34 15.16 -6.69 2.98
C ARG A 34 14.72 -8.00 3.63
N PRO A 35 15.54 -9.06 3.53
CA PRO A 35 15.23 -10.35 4.16
C PRO A 35 14.89 -10.22 5.64
N GLY A 36 13.87 -10.94 6.07
CA GLY A 36 13.43 -11.02 7.45
C GLY A 36 12.72 -9.78 8.01
N TRP A 37 12.49 -8.74 7.20
CA TRP A 37 11.81 -7.55 7.71
C TRP A 37 10.38 -7.81 8.15
N PRO A 38 9.96 -7.31 9.34
CA PRO A 38 8.56 -7.21 9.69
C PRO A 38 7.90 -6.10 8.87
N VAL A 39 6.86 -6.45 8.13
CA VAL A 39 6.11 -5.57 7.23
C VAL A 39 4.66 -5.48 7.67
N CYS A 40 4.09 -4.26 7.64
CA CYS A 40 2.68 -4.03 7.91
C CYS A 40 2.00 -3.35 6.70
N ASP A 41 0.91 -3.95 6.23
CA ASP A 41 0.01 -3.35 5.23
C ASP A 41 -1.16 -2.66 5.95
N LEU A 42 -1.22 -1.33 5.86
CA LEU A 42 -2.26 -0.49 6.47
C LEU A 42 -3.45 -0.37 5.51
N GLY A 43 -4.56 -1.03 5.83
CA GLY A 43 -5.70 -1.19 4.93
C GLY A 43 -5.46 -2.32 3.93
N CYS A 44 -5.16 -3.53 4.42
CA CYS A 44 -4.67 -4.61 3.56
C CYS A 44 -5.73 -5.22 2.63
N GLY A 45 -7.02 -4.89 2.81
CA GLY A 45 -8.10 -5.47 2.02
C GLY A 45 -8.04 -6.99 1.99
N GLY A 46 -8.08 -7.59 0.81
CA GLY A 46 -7.92 -9.04 0.60
C GLY A 46 -6.49 -9.55 0.68
N GLY A 47 -5.50 -8.74 1.10
CA GLY A 47 -4.10 -9.14 1.27
C GLY A 47 -3.25 -9.09 0.00
N THR A 48 -3.70 -8.37 -1.02
CA THR A 48 -3.01 -8.26 -2.33
C THR A 48 -1.55 -7.83 -2.20
N LEU A 49 -1.29 -6.72 -1.47
CA LEU A 49 0.08 -6.23 -1.28
C LEU A 49 0.93 -7.22 -0.50
N LEU A 50 0.39 -7.88 0.52
CA LEU A 50 1.12 -8.88 1.30
C LEU A 50 1.61 -10.03 0.43
N LEU A 51 0.77 -10.57 -0.49
CA LEU A 51 1.18 -11.60 -1.43
C LEU A 51 2.24 -11.10 -2.41
N LEU A 52 2.06 -9.89 -2.95
CA LEU A 52 3.02 -9.28 -3.89
C LEU A 52 4.39 -9.03 -3.24
N LEU A 53 4.42 -8.60 -1.97
CA LEU A 53 5.66 -8.40 -1.22
C LEU A 53 6.33 -9.74 -0.89
N ALA A 54 5.56 -10.74 -0.44
CA ALA A 54 6.06 -12.09 -0.17
C ALA A 54 6.63 -12.77 -1.44
N ARG A 55 6.05 -12.52 -2.61
CA ARG A 55 6.59 -12.98 -3.90
C ARG A 55 7.98 -12.43 -4.18
N ARG A 56 8.25 -11.20 -3.76
CA ARG A 56 9.56 -10.54 -3.96
C ARG A 56 10.59 -10.96 -2.92
N GLU A 57 10.14 -11.20 -1.69
CA GLU A 57 10.99 -11.58 -0.57
C GLU A 57 10.18 -12.48 0.40
N SER A 58 10.40 -13.77 0.29
CA SER A 58 9.61 -14.79 1.00
C SER A 58 9.89 -14.87 2.51
N SER A 59 10.99 -14.29 2.97
CA SER A 59 11.37 -14.29 4.39
C SER A 59 10.73 -13.17 5.23
N LEU A 60 9.87 -12.35 4.62
CA LEU A 60 9.19 -11.25 5.33
C LEU A 60 8.24 -11.79 6.41
N SER A 61 8.21 -11.10 7.56
CA SER A 61 7.18 -11.30 8.57
C SER A 61 5.97 -10.42 8.23
N LEU A 62 4.90 -11.04 7.73
CA LEU A 62 3.75 -10.34 7.16
C LEU A 62 2.69 -10.01 8.23
N THR A 63 2.27 -8.74 8.27
CA THR A 63 1.11 -8.30 9.04
C THR A 63 0.23 -7.42 8.16
N GLY A 64 -1.09 -7.59 8.22
CA GLY A 64 -2.06 -6.69 7.64
C GLY A 64 -3.03 -6.20 8.69
N ILE A 65 -3.50 -4.97 8.56
CA ILE A 65 -4.65 -4.47 9.32
C ILE A 65 -5.72 -4.01 8.35
N GLU A 66 -6.96 -4.50 8.57
CA GLU A 66 -8.11 -4.20 7.74
C GLU A 66 -9.34 -3.96 8.62
N ARG A 67 -10.04 -2.86 8.35
CA ARG A 67 -11.20 -2.47 9.16
C ARG A 67 -12.43 -3.35 8.92
N LEU A 68 -12.63 -3.77 7.67
CA LEU A 68 -13.79 -4.54 7.25
C LEU A 68 -13.56 -6.04 7.51
N PRO A 69 -14.46 -6.73 8.26
CA PRO A 69 -14.27 -8.15 8.57
C PRO A 69 -14.22 -9.08 7.35
N GLY A 70 -15.01 -8.83 6.30
CA GLY A 70 -15.04 -9.63 5.07
C GLY A 70 -13.70 -9.63 4.33
N PRO A 71 -13.17 -8.45 3.93
CA PRO A 71 -11.83 -8.35 3.34
C PRO A 71 -10.73 -8.90 4.25
N ALA A 72 -10.77 -8.65 5.57
CA ALA A 72 -9.79 -9.19 6.50
C ALA A 72 -9.79 -10.73 6.51
N GLU A 73 -10.96 -11.36 6.47
CA GLU A 73 -11.08 -12.81 6.37
C GLU A 73 -10.57 -13.34 5.02
N THR A 74 -10.85 -12.62 3.95
CA THR A 74 -10.31 -12.93 2.61
C THR A 74 -8.77 -12.88 2.62
N ALA A 75 -8.17 -11.90 3.28
CA ALA A 75 -6.71 -11.81 3.43
C ALA A 75 -6.13 -13.02 4.19
N ARG A 76 -6.79 -13.47 5.28
CA ARG A 76 -6.36 -14.67 6.03
C ARG A 76 -6.37 -15.92 5.14
N ARG A 77 -7.46 -16.10 4.38
CA ARG A 77 -7.57 -17.23 3.44
C ARG A 77 -6.51 -17.17 2.36
N ASN A 78 -6.24 -15.98 1.81
CA ASN A 78 -5.20 -15.78 0.80
C ASN A 78 -3.80 -16.12 1.33
N LEU A 79 -3.45 -15.73 2.55
CA LEU A 79 -2.18 -16.16 3.15
C LEU A 79 -2.16 -17.68 3.35
N ALA A 80 -3.19 -18.27 3.96
CA ALA A 80 -3.25 -19.70 4.27
C ALA A 80 -3.20 -20.57 3.01
N GLN A 81 -3.96 -20.26 1.96
CA GLN A 81 -3.98 -21.05 0.72
C GLN A 81 -2.64 -21.06 -0.03
N ASN A 82 -1.81 -20.02 0.21
CA ASN A 82 -0.48 -19.89 -0.37
C ASN A 82 0.65 -20.39 0.57
N GLY A 83 0.30 -21.01 1.71
CA GLY A 83 1.29 -21.51 2.68
C GLY A 83 2.10 -20.41 3.36
N LEU A 84 1.62 -19.16 3.35
CA LEU A 84 2.30 -18.02 3.95
C LEU A 84 1.87 -17.84 5.40
N SER A 85 2.85 -17.73 6.30
CA SER A 85 2.62 -17.33 7.66
C SER A 85 2.48 -15.79 7.71
N GLY A 86 1.38 -15.30 8.33
CA GLY A 86 1.15 -13.89 8.50
C GLY A 86 0.00 -13.62 9.47
N ARG A 87 -0.02 -12.41 10.02
CA ARG A 87 -1.07 -11.96 10.97
C ARG A 87 -1.98 -10.95 10.28
N ILE A 88 -3.29 -11.21 10.26
CA ILE A 88 -4.30 -10.24 9.83
C ILE A 88 -5.10 -9.79 11.04
N VAL A 89 -5.00 -8.50 11.34
CA VAL A 89 -5.74 -7.82 12.41
C VAL A 89 -6.99 -7.21 11.81
N THR A 90 -8.16 -7.54 12.35
CA THR A 90 -9.41 -6.84 11.97
C THR A 90 -9.58 -5.65 12.90
N GLY A 91 -9.58 -4.44 12.36
CA GLY A 91 -9.74 -3.21 13.12
C GLY A 91 -9.20 -1.99 12.42
N ASP A 92 -9.34 -0.85 13.08
CA ASP A 92 -8.93 0.45 12.57
C ASP A 92 -7.44 0.70 12.86
N PRO A 93 -6.61 1.08 11.89
CA PRO A 93 -5.19 1.38 12.10
C PRO A 93 -4.95 2.54 13.09
N ARG A 94 -5.96 3.36 13.37
CA ARG A 94 -5.89 4.43 14.38
C ARG A 94 -5.93 3.88 15.81
N ASP A 95 -6.51 2.70 16.00
CA ASP A 95 -6.52 2.04 17.32
C ASP A 95 -5.11 1.61 17.71
N ARG A 96 -4.57 2.27 18.73
CA ARG A 96 -3.19 2.09 19.18
C ARG A 96 -2.95 0.74 19.88
N SER A 97 -4.01 0.05 20.28
CA SER A 97 -3.91 -1.25 20.96
C SER A 97 -3.69 -2.43 20.01
N LEU A 98 -4.02 -2.28 18.71
CA LEU A 98 -4.05 -3.37 17.74
C LEU A 98 -2.68 -3.73 17.16
N LEU A 99 -1.81 -2.73 16.99
CA LEU A 99 -0.47 -2.90 16.43
C LEU A 99 0.59 -2.36 17.39
N PRO A 100 1.74 -3.05 17.53
CA PRO A 100 2.82 -2.60 18.40
C PRO A 100 3.42 -1.28 17.89
N ASN A 101 3.87 -0.44 18.81
CA ASN A 101 4.68 0.71 18.48
C ASN A 101 6.06 0.23 18.01
N GLU A 102 6.60 0.87 16.96
CA GLU A 102 7.94 0.63 16.43
C GLU A 102 8.24 -0.86 16.08
N GLY A 103 7.19 -1.63 15.80
CA GLY A 103 7.27 -3.07 15.55
C GLY A 103 7.57 -3.48 14.10
N PHE A 104 7.63 -2.52 13.15
CA PHE A 104 7.74 -2.83 11.73
C PHE A 104 8.86 -2.05 11.05
N SER A 105 9.64 -2.72 10.20
CA SER A 105 10.68 -2.08 9.39
C SER A 105 10.11 -1.37 8.17
N LEU A 106 8.97 -1.87 7.66
CA LEU A 106 8.25 -1.30 6.53
C LEU A 106 6.75 -1.27 6.83
N ALA A 107 6.12 -0.14 6.62
CA ALA A 107 4.68 -0.01 6.44
C ALA A 107 4.40 0.25 4.95
N VAL A 108 3.31 -0.33 4.42
CA VAL A 108 2.81 -0.05 3.08
C VAL A 108 1.35 0.32 3.14
N SER A 109 0.85 1.06 2.16
CA SER A 109 -0.58 1.31 2.00
C SER A 109 -0.94 1.68 0.56
N ASN A 110 -2.03 1.10 0.09
CA ASN A 110 -2.75 1.56 -1.10
C ASN A 110 -4.13 2.09 -0.64
N PRO A 111 -4.17 3.31 -0.07
CA PRO A 111 -5.38 3.83 0.55
C PRO A 111 -6.44 4.21 -0.49
N PRO A 112 -7.72 4.32 -0.11
CA PRO A 112 -8.74 4.87 -0.98
C PRO A 112 -8.42 6.35 -1.31
N TYR A 113 -8.55 6.73 -2.60
CA TYR A 113 -8.06 8.02 -3.13
C TYR A 113 -9.08 9.14 -3.23
N PHE A 114 -10.36 8.87 -2.99
CA PHE A 114 -11.41 9.85 -3.28
C PHE A 114 -11.81 10.63 -2.03
N PRO A 115 -11.71 11.97 -2.06
CA PRO A 115 -12.30 12.82 -1.03
C PRO A 115 -13.81 12.58 -0.94
N VAL A 116 -14.38 12.79 0.24
CA VAL A 116 -15.81 12.67 0.54
C VAL A 116 -16.71 13.42 -0.46
N ASP A 117 -16.24 14.57 -0.96
CA ASP A 117 -17.02 15.48 -1.84
C ASP A 117 -16.83 15.26 -3.34
N SER A 118 -16.20 14.18 -3.80
CA SER A 118 -15.86 14.01 -5.22
C SER A 118 -17.05 13.65 -6.14
N GLY A 119 -18.28 13.51 -5.60
CA GLY A 119 -19.50 13.20 -6.38
C GLY A 119 -19.47 11.86 -7.13
N ARG A 120 -18.37 11.12 -7.07
CA ARG A 120 -18.25 9.77 -7.59
C ARG A 120 -18.61 8.81 -6.46
N SER A 121 -19.74 8.14 -6.58
CA SER A 121 -20.17 7.09 -5.66
C SER A 121 -19.15 5.94 -5.69
N ALA A 122 -18.12 6.10 -4.90
CA ALA A 122 -17.19 5.03 -4.61
C ALA A 122 -17.82 4.24 -3.46
N GLY A 123 -17.97 2.93 -3.60
CA GLY A 123 -18.42 2.06 -2.51
C GLY A 123 -17.56 2.23 -1.25
N PRO A 124 -17.94 1.64 -0.12
CA PRO A 124 -17.34 1.89 1.20
C PRO A 124 -15.83 1.66 1.31
N CYS A 125 -15.23 1.05 0.30
CA CYS A 125 -13.78 0.83 0.21
C CYS A 125 -13.00 1.95 -0.51
N ARG A 126 -13.66 3.03 -0.96
CA ARG A 126 -13.03 4.02 -1.86
C ARG A 126 -13.02 5.47 -1.36
N SER A 127 -13.57 5.76 -0.18
CA SER A 127 -13.65 7.13 0.33
C SER A 127 -12.69 7.37 1.50
N GLU A 128 -12.11 8.57 1.58
CA GLU A 128 -11.35 9.07 2.73
C GLU A 128 -12.22 9.23 4.01
N GLU A 129 -13.51 8.96 3.95
CA GLU A 129 -14.40 8.91 5.12
C GLU A 129 -13.92 7.95 6.20
N THR A 130 -13.09 6.99 5.83
CA THR A 130 -12.68 5.90 6.72
C THR A 130 -11.33 6.12 7.38
N CYS A 131 -10.42 6.85 6.74
CA CYS A 131 -9.09 7.20 7.27
C CYS A 131 -8.50 8.30 6.40
N THR A 132 -8.24 9.45 6.99
CA THR A 132 -7.59 10.57 6.29
C THR A 132 -6.11 10.28 6.04
N LEU A 133 -5.52 11.00 5.10
CA LEU A 133 -4.08 10.91 4.83
C LEU A 133 -3.23 11.24 6.06
N ASP A 134 -3.67 12.22 6.87
CA ASP A 134 -3.01 12.59 8.12
C ASP A 134 -3.04 11.47 9.16
N GLU A 135 -4.21 10.86 9.37
CA GLU A 135 -4.37 9.72 10.27
C GLU A 135 -3.56 8.49 9.83
N LEU A 136 -3.48 8.24 8.52
CA LEU A 136 -2.67 7.16 7.96
C LEU A 136 -1.17 7.39 8.22
N CYS A 137 -0.69 8.63 7.99
CA CYS A 137 0.70 9.00 8.29
C CYS A 137 1.01 8.92 9.78
N ALA A 138 0.06 9.31 10.64
CA ALA A 138 0.19 9.16 12.09
C ALA A 138 0.31 7.68 12.51
N ALA A 139 -0.54 6.81 11.96
CA ALA A 139 -0.49 5.38 12.21
C ALA A 139 0.84 4.77 11.74
N ALA A 140 1.28 5.08 10.52
CA ALA A 140 2.55 4.62 9.97
C ALA A 140 3.74 5.08 10.83
N ASN A 141 3.79 6.37 11.21
CA ASN A 141 4.85 6.87 12.09
C ASN A 141 4.90 6.11 13.43
N ARG A 142 3.74 5.81 14.03
CA ARG A 142 3.67 5.12 15.32
C ARG A 142 4.26 3.70 15.27
N ILE A 143 3.93 2.94 14.23
CA ILE A 143 4.34 1.54 14.13
C ILE A 143 5.77 1.32 13.60
N LEU A 144 6.39 2.35 13.04
CA LEU A 144 7.76 2.32 12.51
C LEU A 144 8.77 2.79 13.55
N PRO A 145 9.94 2.15 13.71
CA PRO A 145 11.07 2.71 14.44
C PRO A 145 11.75 3.85 13.64
N THR A 146 12.63 4.60 14.26
CA THR A 146 13.51 5.55 13.54
C THR A 146 14.28 4.79 12.45
N GLY A 147 14.27 5.33 11.22
CA GLY A 147 14.84 4.66 10.04
C GLY A 147 13.87 3.67 9.35
N GLY A 148 12.74 3.34 9.98
CA GLY A 148 11.68 2.55 9.35
C GLY A 148 11.08 3.28 8.15
N ARG A 149 10.54 2.52 7.19
CA ARG A 149 10.07 3.02 5.91
C ARG A 149 8.56 2.96 5.80
N PHE A 150 7.99 3.96 5.14
CA PHE A 150 6.58 3.98 4.74
C PHE A 150 6.49 4.17 3.23
N ALA A 151 5.97 3.18 2.51
CA ALA A 151 5.74 3.25 1.07
C ALA A 151 4.24 3.25 0.78
N LEU A 152 3.79 4.20 -0.04
CA LEU A 152 2.39 4.30 -0.42
C LEU A 152 2.24 4.78 -1.86
N VAL A 153 1.08 4.50 -2.42
CA VAL A 153 0.65 5.01 -3.72
C VAL A 153 -0.49 6.01 -3.51
N HIS A 154 -0.53 7.06 -4.32
CA HIS A 154 -1.58 8.09 -4.25
C HIS A 154 -1.83 8.71 -5.62
N ARG A 155 -2.85 9.59 -5.71
CA ARG A 155 -3.12 10.38 -6.90
C ARG A 155 -2.09 11.51 -7.06
N PRO A 156 -1.59 11.78 -8.29
CA PRO A 156 -0.62 12.85 -8.54
C PRO A 156 -1.11 14.23 -8.12
N GLU A 157 -2.42 14.49 -8.25
CA GLU A 157 -3.05 15.77 -7.88
C GLU A 157 -2.96 16.06 -6.38
N ARG A 158 -2.79 15.02 -5.57
CA ARG A 158 -2.66 15.12 -4.11
C ARG A 158 -1.19 15.07 -3.63
N LEU A 159 -0.23 15.19 -4.55
CA LEU A 159 1.19 15.06 -4.21
C LEU A 159 1.63 16.09 -3.16
N CYS A 160 1.22 17.33 -3.29
CA CYS A 160 1.58 18.38 -2.30
C CYS A 160 1.04 18.04 -0.90
N ASP A 161 -0.24 17.65 -0.82
CA ASP A 161 -0.87 17.25 0.45
C ASP A 161 -0.15 16.04 1.05
N LEU A 162 0.18 15.05 0.21
CA LEU A 162 0.89 13.85 0.62
C LEU A 162 2.27 14.17 1.23
N LEU A 163 3.08 15.00 0.56
CA LEU A 163 4.41 15.37 1.05
C LEU A 163 4.32 16.18 2.35
N CYS A 164 3.33 17.07 2.45
CA CYS A 164 3.07 17.84 3.69
C CYS A 164 2.67 16.92 4.85
N ALA A 165 1.72 16.00 4.64
CA ALA A 165 1.26 15.07 5.67
C ALA A 165 2.40 14.15 6.14
N LEU A 166 3.18 13.59 5.22
CA LEU A 166 4.34 12.76 5.56
C LEU A 166 5.31 13.53 6.47
N ARG A 167 5.70 14.75 6.10
CA ARG A 167 6.65 15.54 6.88
C ARG A 167 6.08 16.00 8.22
N ALA A 168 4.79 16.34 8.30
CA ALA A 168 4.11 16.66 9.56
C ALA A 168 4.21 15.52 10.57
N HIS A 169 4.22 14.28 10.09
CA HIS A 169 4.39 13.08 10.91
C HIS A 169 5.83 12.52 10.93
N ARG A 170 6.85 13.35 10.69
CA ARG A 170 8.27 12.96 10.73
C ARG A 170 8.63 11.79 9.80
N LEU A 171 7.87 11.61 8.73
CA LEU A 171 8.14 10.67 7.66
C LEU A 171 8.76 11.48 6.50
N GLU A 172 10.09 11.51 6.41
CA GLU A 172 10.77 12.29 5.37
C GLU A 172 10.75 11.56 4.04
N PRO A 173 10.13 12.13 2.97
CA PRO A 173 10.12 11.53 1.65
C PRO A 173 11.53 11.33 1.10
N LYS A 174 11.86 10.11 0.65
CA LYS A 174 13.19 9.74 0.18
C LYS A 174 13.20 9.30 -1.26
N ARG A 175 12.13 8.68 -1.74
CA ARG A 175 12.01 8.23 -3.12
C ARG A 175 10.60 8.53 -3.63
N LEU A 176 10.53 9.00 -4.86
CA LEU A 176 9.29 9.27 -5.57
C LEU A 176 9.36 8.69 -6.98
N ARG A 177 8.28 8.10 -7.45
CA ARG A 177 8.13 7.63 -8.82
C ARG A 177 6.71 7.85 -9.30
N PHE A 178 6.54 8.40 -10.48
CA PHE A 178 5.25 8.44 -11.15
C PHE A 178 5.01 7.14 -11.94
N THR A 179 3.75 6.76 -12.07
CA THR A 179 3.32 5.78 -13.05
C THR A 179 2.58 6.50 -14.17
N ALA A 180 2.76 6.07 -15.40
CA ALA A 180 2.05 6.61 -16.56
C ALA A 180 1.77 5.50 -17.56
N HIS A 181 0.77 5.70 -18.43
CA HIS A 181 0.45 4.74 -19.49
C HIS A 181 1.61 4.63 -20.49
N ASP A 182 2.11 5.78 -20.93
CA ASP A 182 3.27 5.91 -21.80
C ASP A 182 4.02 7.21 -21.46
N ALA A 183 5.11 7.49 -22.18
CA ALA A 183 5.97 8.64 -21.91
C ALA A 183 5.32 10.00 -22.20
N ALA A 184 4.25 10.05 -23.00
CA ALA A 184 3.52 11.28 -23.35
C ALA A 184 2.27 11.48 -22.48
N ALA A 185 1.82 10.43 -21.76
CA ALA A 185 0.64 10.48 -20.93
C ALA A 185 0.90 11.20 -19.60
N SER A 186 -0.14 11.89 -19.09
CA SER A 186 -0.12 12.42 -17.74
C SER A 186 0.04 11.27 -16.71
N PRO A 187 0.76 11.51 -15.60
CA PRO A 187 0.88 10.51 -14.55
C PRO A 187 -0.48 10.04 -14.02
N SER A 188 -0.63 8.74 -13.83
CA SER A 188 -1.85 8.11 -13.31
C SER A 188 -1.81 7.88 -11.81
N ALA A 189 -0.61 7.67 -11.26
CA ALA A 189 -0.38 7.55 -9.82
C ALA A 189 1.02 8.06 -9.46
N VAL A 190 1.23 8.32 -8.19
CA VAL A 190 2.52 8.64 -7.58
C VAL A 190 2.82 7.65 -6.46
N LEU A 191 4.01 7.09 -6.49
CA LEU A 191 4.58 6.22 -5.47
C LEU A 191 5.55 7.05 -4.63
N VAL A 192 5.40 7.04 -3.32
CA VAL A 192 6.32 7.72 -2.40
C VAL A 192 6.78 6.73 -1.35
N GLU A 193 8.09 6.73 -1.08
CA GLU A 193 8.68 6.03 0.06
C GLU A 193 9.36 7.07 0.96
N ALA A 194 8.91 7.12 2.21
CA ALA A 194 9.42 8.00 3.25
C ALA A 194 10.15 7.20 4.33
N VAL A 195 11.03 7.87 5.08
CA VAL A 195 11.79 7.29 6.19
C VAL A 195 11.51 8.07 7.47
N LYS A 196 11.12 7.37 8.55
CA LYS A 196 10.88 7.99 9.86
C LYS A 196 12.15 8.62 10.40
N ASN A 197 12.05 9.91 10.74
CA ASN A 197 13.16 10.77 11.19
C ASN A 197 14.33 10.82 10.19
N GLY A 198 14.05 10.62 8.90
CA GLY A 198 15.06 10.70 7.83
C GLY A 198 15.60 12.13 7.67
N ARG A 199 16.84 12.24 7.17
CA ARG A 199 17.39 13.54 6.77
C ARG A 199 16.76 13.98 5.44
N PRO A 200 16.64 15.28 5.13
CA PRO A 200 16.18 15.77 3.83
C PRO A 200 16.93 15.17 2.65
N GLY A 201 16.28 15.13 1.49
CA GLY A 201 16.85 14.63 0.24
C GLY A 201 15.91 13.60 -0.42
N LEU A 202 15.14 14.08 -1.41
CA LEU A 202 14.19 13.30 -2.21
C LEU A 202 14.82 12.94 -3.55
N GLU A 203 14.86 11.67 -3.88
CA GLU A 203 15.20 11.16 -5.19
C GLU A 203 13.94 10.95 -6.02
N VAL A 204 13.84 11.59 -7.18
CA VAL A 204 12.78 11.37 -8.16
C VAL A 204 13.29 10.37 -9.19
N LEU A 205 12.68 9.18 -9.20
CA LEU A 205 13.04 8.09 -10.09
C LEU A 205 12.37 8.26 -11.46
N PRO A 206 12.94 7.70 -12.54
CA PRO A 206 12.27 7.64 -13.83
C PRO A 206 10.86 7.05 -13.72
N PRO A 207 9.88 7.53 -14.50
CA PRO A 207 8.51 7.04 -14.43
C PRO A 207 8.44 5.54 -14.75
N LEU A 208 7.51 4.85 -14.10
CA LEU A 208 7.14 3.49 -14.44
C LEU A 208 6.07 3.53 -15.53
N LEU A 209 6.45 3.16 -16.75
CA LEU A 209 5.52 3.08 -17.87
C LEU A 209 4.79 1.74 -17.84
N ARG A 210 3.48 1.79 -18.08
CA ARG A 210 2.65 0.58 -18.20
C ARG A 210 2.94 -0.04 -19.56
N GLN A 211 3.57 -1.20 -19.60
CA GLN A 211 3.63 -1.96 -20.84
C GLN A 211 2.22 -2.50 -21.11
N LEU A 212 1.61 -2.08 -22.20
CA LEU A 212 0.41 -2.73 -22.70
C LEU A 212 0.73 -4.21 -22.98
N PRO A 213 -0.18 -5.15 -22.65
CA PRO A 213 -0.04 -6.53 -23.11
C PRO A 213 0.19 -6.54 -24.62
N ALA A 214 1.13 -7.38 -25.07
CA ALA A 214 1.41 -7.51 -26.48
C ALA A 214 0.12 -7.88 -27.23
N GLY A 215 -0.38 -6.97 -28.08
CA GLY A 215 -1.65 -7.10 -28.82
C GLY A 215 -2.66 -5.97 -28.61
N MET A 216 -2.40 -5.01 -27.71
CA MET A 216 -3.21 -3.80 -27.51
C MET A 216 -2.43 -2.51 -27.87
N GLN A 217 -1.60 -2.56 -28.89
CA GLN A 217 -1.06 -1.33 -29.47
C GLN A 217 -2.11 -0.75 -30.44
N PRO A 218 -2.34 0.59 -30.42
CA PRO A 218 -3.30 1.23 -31.33
C PRO A 218 -2.93 1.06 -32.79
#